data_b63aea2bbe5ece8213d18cc45579d0fc
#
_entry.id   b63aea2bbe5ece8213d18cc45579d0fc
#
_cell.length_a   1.000
_cell.length_b   1.000
_cell.length_c   1.000
_cell.angle_alpha   90.00
_cell.angle_beta   90.00
_cell.angle_gamma   90.00
#
_symmetry.space_group_name_H-M   'P 1'
#
loop_
_entity.id
_entity.type
_entity.pdbx_description
1 polymer ?
#
loop_
_entity_poly.entity_id
_entity_poly.type
_entity_poly.pdbx_seq_one_letter_code
_entity_poly.pdbx_strand_id
1 'polypeptide(L)'
;MTAPQTAQSAPPTPDTDAMLGQFVYRDLMTPDPAAARAFYGALLGWRCTPRVVSGMEYTDVAVDGRPFGGMVPLDPAHGIPPHWTGYVAVDDVAAACARAQAAGGTIFVPTHDIPDGTGQFAVFGDPTGAAVSVVRFTNGHQMPAGGTVAGGAWWHELLTTDLGEATAFYAAVFGWEARPVMTLPDGVVYHILSRAGRDVGGLMQAPADMPQSAWQLYFVVDDVDAAVARAESSGGAATWPAMDVPGTGRMAGLADPAGAMFAVGRAAAM
;
A
#
# COMPACT_ATOMS: atom_id res chain seq x y z
N MET A 1 6.97 2.75 -52.68
CA MET A 1 7.16 1.51 -51.90
C MET A 1 7.12 1.89 -50.42
N THR A 2 5.96 1.69 -49.81
CA THR A 2 5.70 2.04 -48.38
C THR A 2 6.02 0.81 -47.56
N ALA A 3 6.93 0.95 -46.58
CA ALA A 3 7.30 -0.12 -45.68
C ALA A 3 6.13 -0.50 -44.77
N PRO A 4 5.93 -1.77 -44.45
CA PRO A 4 4.87 -2.18 -43.54
C PRO A 4 5.20 -1.74 -42.12
N GLN A 5 4.27 -1.02 -41.47
CA GLN A 5 4.29 -0.77 -40.03
C GLN A 5 4.10 -2.09 -39.30
N THR A 6 5.12 -2.52 -38.57
CA THR A 6 5.03 -3.62 -37.62
C THR A 6 4.04 -3.24 -36.52
N ALA A 7 2.91 -3.95 -36.48
CA ALA A 7 1.97 -3.87 -35.39
C ALA A 7 2.67 -4.25 -34.07
N GLN A 8 2.81 -3.29 -33.17
CA GLN A 8 3.22 -3.54 -31.79
C GLN A 8 2.15 -4.41 -31.15
N SER A 9 2.49 -5.65 -30.82
CA SER A 9 1.61 -6.53 -30.06
C SER A 9 1.28 -5.88 -28.71
N ALA A 10 -0.02 -5.83 -28.38
CA ALA A 10 -0.47 -5.40 -27.07
C ALA A 10 0.26 -6.21 -25.97
N PRO A 11 0.65 -5.60 -24.86
CA PRO A 11 1.26 -6.34 -23.75
C PRO A 11 0.28 -7.44 -23.29
N PRO A 12 0.81 -8.61 -22.87
CA PRO A 12 -0.04 -9.70 -22.40
C PRO A 12 -0.91 -9.21 -21.24
N THR A 13 -2.19 -9.56 -21.26
CA THR A 13 -3.13 -9.31 -20.17
C THR A 13 -2.55 -9.99 -18.91
N PRO A 14 -2.40 -9.27 -17.78
CA PRO A 14 -1.93 -9.90 -16.54
C PRO A 14 -2.85 -11.07 -16.18
N ASP A 15 -2.24 -12.18 -15.76
CA ASP A 15 -2.97 -13.32 -15.20
C ASP A 15 -3.70 -12.85 -13.93
N THR A 16 -5.00 -12.67 -14.05
CA THR A 16 -5.86 -12.13 -12.99
C THR A 16 -5.79 -13.00 -11.73
N ASP A 17 -5.70 -14.32 -11.90
CA ASP A 17 -5.64 -15.27 -10.80
C ASP A 17 -4.31 -15.17 -10.03
N ALA A 18 -3.24 -14.84 -10.74
CA ALA A 18 -1.92 -14.62 -10.14
C ALA A 18 -1.85 -13.40 -9.22
N MET A 19 -2.79 -12.46 -9.36
CA MET A 19 -2.83 -11.23 -8.56
C MET A 19 -3.75 -11.31 -7.34
N LEU A 20 -4.62 -12.33 -7.28
CA LEU A 20 -5.54 -12.48 -6.14
C LEU A 20 -4.79 -12.59 -4.81
N GLY A 21 -5.21 -11.77 -3.85
CA GLY A 21 -4.57 -11.66 -2.55
C GLY A 21 -3.27 -10.87 -2.54
N GLN A 22 -2.89 -10.20 -3.62
CA GLN A 22 -1.75 -9.29 -3.66
C GLN A 22 -2.21 -7.84 -3.51
N PHE A 23 -1.36 -6.98 -2.94
CA PHE A 23 -1.58 -5.53 -2.99
C PHE A 23 -1.34 -5.02 -4.41
N VAL A 24 -2.38 -4.49 -5.05
CA VAL A 24 -2.35 -4.09 -6.47
C VAL A 24 -2.52 -2.59 -6.69
N TYR A 25 -2.96 -1.83 -5.69
CA TYR A 25 -3.18 -0.39 -5.78
C TYR A 25 -3.01 0.29 -4.42
N ARG A 26 -2.83 1.61 -4.39
CA ARG A 26 -2.63 2.39 -3.16
C ARG A 26 -3.19 3.79 -3.35
N ASP A 27 -3.89 4.29 -2.32
CA ASP A 27 -4.34 5.66 -2.28
C ASP A 27 -3.82 6.37 -1.03
N LEU A 28 -3.41 7.61 -1.19
CA LEU A 28 -3.19 8.55 -0.11
C LEU A 28 -4.50 9.32 0.15
N MET A 29 -4.99 9.21 1.35
CA MET A 29 -6.08 10.05 1.87
C MET A 29 -5.45 11.29 2.51
N THR A 30 -5.63 12.48 1.94
CA THR A 30 -4.96 13.70 2.40
C THR A 30 -5.87 14.92 2.32
N PRO A 31 -5.83 15.84 3.31
CA PRO A 31 -6.60 17.08 3.25
C PRO A 31 -6.05 18.08 2.22
N ASP A 32 -4.79 17.92 1.80
CA ASP A 32 -4.15 18.80 0.81
C ASP A 32 -3.44 18.00 -0.29
N PRO A 33 -4.17 17.55 -1.33
CA PRO A 33 -3.57 16.85 -2.45
C PRO A 33 -2.52 17.66 -3.20
N ALA A 34 -2.58 19.00 -3.18
CA ALA A 34 -1.60 19.84 -3.86
C ALA A 34 -0.25 19.81 -3.16
N ALA A 35 -0.24 19.97 -1.83
CA ALA A 35 0.98 19.83 -1.03
C ALA A 35 1.54 18.40 -1.12
N ALA A 36 0.68 17.38 -1.08
CA ALA A 36 1.11 15.99 -1.22
C ALA A 36 1.78 15.73 -2.58
N ARG A 37 1.21 16.23 -3.69
CA ARG A 37 1.84 16.13 -5.01
C ARG A 37 3.24 16.73 -5.05
N ALA A 38 3.41 17.90 -4.45
CA ALA A 38 4.71 18.57 -4.38
C ALA A 38 5.72 17.75 -3.56
N PHE A 39 5.31 17.28 -2.39
CA PHE A 39 6.13 16.52 -1.47
C PHE A 39 6.59 15.18 -2.09
N TYR A 40 5.65 14.33 -2.52
CA TYR A 40 6.00 13.02 -3.08
C TYR A 40 6.68 13.12 -4.46
N GLY A 41 6.36 14.14 -5.25
CA GLY A 41 7.08 14.44 -6.48
C GLY A 41 8.55 14.75 -6.24
N ALA A 42 8.86 15.56 -5.23
CA ALA A 42 10.23 15.89 -4.84
C ALA A 42 10.97 14.72 -4.17
N LEU A 43 10.27 13.95 -3.32
CA LEU A 43 10.85 12.87 -2.54
C LEU A 43 11.09 11.61 -3.37
N LEU A 44 10.09 11.18 -4.14
CA LEU A 44 10.02 9.87 -4.80
C LEU A 44 10.02 9.96 -6.33
N GLY A 45 10.06 11.17 -6.90
CA GLY A 45 10.04 11.34 -8.36
C GLY A 45 8.71 11.02 -9.03
N TRP A 46 7.61 11.01 -8.27
CA TRP A 46 6.30 10.65 -8.81
C TRP A 46 5.77 11.67 -9.80
N ARG A 47 5.13 11.14 -10.84
CA ARG A 47 4.32 11.94 -11.75
C ARG A 47 2.88 11.93 -11.26
N CYS A 48 2.40 13.09 -10.82
CA CYS A 48 1.07 13.27 -10.30
C CYS A 48 0.21 14.07 -11.29
N THR A 49 -0.95 13.54 -11.68
CA THR A 49 -1.87 14.18 -12.63
C THR A 49 -3.24 14.35 -12.00
N PRO A 50 -3.64 15.57 -11.62
CA PRO A 50 -4.98 15.81 -11.08
C PRO A 50 -6.03 15.66 -12.17
N ARG A 51 -7.17 15.05 -11.83
CA ARG A 51 -8.37 14.94 -12.67
C ARG A 51 -9.63 15.05 -11.82
N VAL A 52 -10.76 15.24 -12.48
CA VAL A 52 -12.07 15.21 -11.81
C VAL A 52 -12.81 13.94 -12.26
N VAL A 53 -13.26 13.15 -11.30
CA VAL A 53 -14.02 11.92 -11.54
C VAL A 53 -15.35 12.04 -10.80
N SER A 54 -16.45 12.04 -11.52
CA SER A 54 -17.80 12.17 -10.96
C SER A 54 -17.97 13.38 -10.01
N GLY A 55 -17.29 14.49 -10.33
CA GLY A 55 -17.34 15.74 -9.56
C GLY A 55 -16.37 15.79 -8.36
N MET A 56 -15.60 14.74 -8.11
CA MET A 56 -14.59 14.67 -7.04
C MET A 56 -13.19 14.82 -7.64
N GLU A 57 -12.33 15.62 -6.99
CA GLU A 57 -10.90 15.66 -7.34
C GLU A 57 -10.25 14.31 -7.02
N TYR A 58 -9.43 13.84 -7.94
CA TYR A 58 -8.59 12.67 -7.78
C TYR A 58 -7.24 12.94 -8.45
N THR A 59 -6.16 12.50 -7.85
CA THR A 59 -4.84 12.61 -8.48
C THR A 59 -4.33 11.23 -8.86
N ASP A 60 -4.14 10.97 -10.15
CA ASP A 60 -3.43 9.78 -10.59
C ASP A 60 -1.95 9.90 -10.27
N VAL A 61 -1.37 8.86 -9.71
CA VAL A 61 0.06 8.75 -9.41
C VAL A 61 0.69 7.70 -10.33
N ALA A 62 1.77 8.08 -10.99
CA ALA A 62 2.56 7.18 -11.83
C ALA A 62 4.03 7.16 -11.39
N VAL A 63 4.61 5.96 -11.41
CA VAL A 63 6.03 5.69 -11.17
C VAL A 63 6.63 5.10 -12.44
N ASP A 64 7.70 5.68 -12.94
CA ASP A 64 8.34 5.27 -14.22
C ASP A 64 7.32 5.12 -15.37
N GLY A 65 6.37 6.08 -15.45
CA GLY A 65 5.33 6.12 -16.48
C GLY A 65 4.23 5.07 -16.34
N ARG A 66 4.22 4.28 -15.27
CA ARG A 66 3.20 3.26 -14.99
C ARG A 66 2.24 3.74 -13.90
N PRO A 67 0.92 3.52 -14.05
CA PRO A 67 -0.02 3.78 -12.98
C PRO A 67 0.40 3.07 -11.69
N PHE A 68 0.34 3.77 -10.57
CA PHE A 68 0.82 3.26 -9.29
C PHE A 68 -0.25 3.30 -8.20
N GLY A 69 -1.01 4.38 -8.15
CA GLY A 69 -2.00 4.66 -7.13
C GLY A 69 -2.62 6.02 -7.33
N GLY A 70 -3.18 6.58 -6.28
CA GLY A 70 -3.79 7.90 -6.33
C GLY A 70 -3.69 8.70 -5.04
N MET A 71 -4.25 9.91 -5.10
CA MET A 71 -4.47 10.75 -3.93
C MET A 71 -5.92 11.22 -3.94
N VAL A 72 -6.60 11.03 -2.81
CA VAL A 72 -8.01 11.35 -2.61
C VAL A 72 -8.10 12.46 -1.57
N PRO A 73 -8.85 13.54 -1.84
CA PRO A 73 -9.13 14.56 -0.83
C PRO A 73 -9.82 13.94 0.38
N LEU A 74 -9.29 14.22 1.57
CA LEU A 74 -9.86 13.80 2.85
C LEU A 74 -10.46 15.04 3.54
N ASP A 75 -11.76 15.00 3.81
CA ASP A 75 -12.40 16.04 4.60
C ASP A 75 -12.00 15.90 6.08
N PRO A 76 -11.30 16.89 6.66
CA PRO A 76 -10.92 16.86 8.07
C PRO A 76 -12.11 16.75 9.04
N ALA A 77 -13.32 17.15 8.60
CA ALA A 77 -14.53 17.04 9.41
C ALA A 77 -14.91 15.59 9.76
N HIS A 78 -14.42 14.62 9.00
CA HIS A 78 -14.64 13.19 9.30
C HIS A 78 -13.81 12.68 10.48
N GLY A 79 -12.82 13.45 10.97
CA GLY A 79 -11.95 13.03 12.08
C GLY A 79 -11.00 11.89 11.77
N ILE A 80 -10.86 11.53 10.49
CA ILE A 80 -9.94 10.48 10.03
C ILE A 80 -8.59 11.15 9.75
N PRO A 81 -7.47 10.65 10.31
CA PRO A 81 -6.15 11.20 10.01
C PRO A 81 -5.73 10.91 8.57
N PRO A 82 -4.85 11.74 7.99
CA PRO A 82 -4.22 11.44 6.70
C PRO A 82 -3.50 10.09 6.76
N HIS A 83 -3.67 9.27 5.73
CA HIS A 83 -3.11 7.91 5.72
C HIS A 83 -3.00 7.33 4.31
N TRP A 84 -2.12 6.35 4.17
CA TRP A 84 -2.06 5.46 3.02
C TRP A 84 -2.97 4.26 3.22
N THR A 85 -3.70 3.86 2.19
CA THR A 85 -4.42 2.59 2.15
C THR A 85 -3.92 1.74 0.98
N GLY A 86 -3.71 0.44 1.23
CA GLY A 86 -3.38 -0.55 0.22
C GLY A 86 -4.62 -1.32 -0.20
N TYR A 87 -4.74 -1.62 -1.49
CA TYR A 87 -5.84 -2.40 -2.05
C TYR A 87 -5.37 -3.80 -2.41
N VAL A 88 -6.00 -4.79 -1.81
CA VAL A 88 -5.78 -6.21 -2.10
C VAL A 88 -6.72 -6.66 -3.21
N ALA A 89 -6.19 -7.30 -4.24
CA ALA A 89 -7.00 -7.85 -5.32
C ALA A 89 -7.85 -9.02 -4.83
N VAL A 90 -9.13 -8.99 -5.15
CA VAL A 90 -10.09 -10.06 -4.87
C VAL A 90 -10.92 -10.39 -6.12
N ASP A 91 -11.43 -11.60 -6.18
CA ASP A 91 -12.34 -12.08 -7.24
C ASP A 91 -13.76 -11.52 -7.10
N ASP A 92 -14.20 -11.31 -5.86
CA ASP A 92 -15.52 -10.78 -5.51
C ASP A 92 -15.41 -9.90 -4.25
N VAL A 93 -15.69 -8.60 -4.41
CA VAL A 93 -15.61 -7.62 -3.32
C VAL A 93 -16.68 -7.87 -2.25
N ALA A 94 -17.90 -8.22 -2.65
CA ALA A 94 -18.98 -8.48 -1.69
C ALA A 94 -18.71 -9.76 -0.88
N ALA A 95 -18.20 -10.80 -1.52
CA ALA A 95 -17.78 -12.02 -0.83
C ALA A 95 -16.60 -11.77 0.12
N ALA A 96 -15.63 -10.91 -0.25
CA ALA A 96 -14.55 -10.51 0.64
C ALA A 96 -15.07 -9.76 1.88
N CYS A 97 -16.03 -8.82 1.70
CA CYS A 97 -16.69 -8.15 2.82
C CYS A 97 -17.42 -9.15 3.75
N ALA A 98 -18.12 -10.12 3.18
CA ALA A 98 -18.81 -11.13 3.97
C ALA A 98 -17.84 -12.00 4.80
N ARG A 99 -16.68 -12.39 4.20
CA ARG A 99 -15.62 -13.10 4.93
C ARG A 99 -15.03 -12.24 6.05
N ALA A 100 -14.78 -10.94 5.78
CA ALA A 100 -14.26 -10.03 6.78
C ALA A 100 -15.21 -9.88 7.98
N GLN A 101 -16.50 -9.70 7.73
CA GLN A 101 -17.52 -9.63 8.80
C GLN A 101 -17.60 -10.94 9.59
N ALA A 102 -17.59 -12.08 8.91
CA ALA A 102 -17.62 -13.39 9.57
C ALA A 102 -16.38 -13.66 10.43
N ALA A 103 -15.23 -13.05 10.08
CA ALA A 103 -13.97 -13.12 10.83
C ALA A 103 -13.81 -12.01 11.88
N GLY A 104 -14.90 -11.26 12.21
CA GLY A 104 -14.88 -10.23 13.26
C GLY A 104 -14.46 -8.84 12.80
N GLY A 105 -14.25 -8.64 11.50
CA GLY A 105 -13.90 -7.32 10.95
C GLY A 105 -15.09 -6.37 10.85
N THR A 106 -14.79 -5.09 10.73
CA THR A 106 -15.78 -4.00 10.61
C THR A 106 -15.75 -3.41 9.21
N ILE A 107 -16.91 -3.35 8.53
CA ILE A 107 -17.00 -2.71 7.21
C ILE A 107 -17.10 -1.19 7.38
N PHE A 108 -16.11 -0.46 6.86
CA PHE A 108 -16.09 1.00 6.85
C PHE A 108 -16.73 1.56 5.57
N VAL A 109 -16.41 0.98 4.41
CA VAL A 109 -17.00 1.31 3.13
C VAL A 109 -17.50 0.00 2.52
N PRO A 110 -18.83 -0.18 2.36
CA PRO A 110 -19.39 -1.38 1.71
C PRO A 110 -18.96 -1.43 0.23
N THR A 111 -19.24 -2.53 -0.44
CA THR A 111 -19.00 -2.68 -1.88
C THR A 111 -19.53 -1.48 -2.65
N HIS A 112 -18.65 -0.83 -3.39
CA HIS A 112 -18.91 0.40 -4.15
C HIS A 112 -18.30 0.28 -5.54
N ASP A 113 -19.02 0.77 -6.55
CA ASP A 113 -18.47 0.85 -7.90
C ASP A 113 -17.45 1.98 -7.96
N ILE A 114 -16.31 1.73 -8.62
CA ILE A 114 -15.35 2.81 -8.91
C ILE A 114 -16.01 3.77 -9.90
N PRO A 115 -16.01 5.09 -9.64
CA PRO A 115 -16.81 6.05 -10.40
C PRO A 115 -16.56 6.11 -11.91
N ASP A 116 -15.39 5.66 -12.38
CA ASP A 116 -15.06 5.58 -13.81
C ASP A 116 -15.42 4.22 -14.44
N GLY A 117 -16.10 3.34 -13.71
CA GLY A 117 -16.53 2.03 -14.20
C GLY A 117 -15.42 0.98 -14.30
N THR A 118 -14.25 1.24 -13.72
CA THR A 118 -13.08 0.36 -13.82
C THR A 118 -13.12 -0.82 -12.87
N GLY A 119 -14.11 -0.91 -11.97
CA GLY A 119 -14.24 -2.01 -11.03
C GLY A 119 -15.09 -1.70 -9.82
N GLN A 120 -14.86 -2.49 -8.77
CA GLN A 120 -15.49 -2.34 -7.45
C GLN A 120 -14.43 -2.36 -6.37
N PHE A 121 -14.71 -1.70 -5.25
CA PHE A 121 -13.87 -1.71 -4.06
C PHE A 121 -14.70 -1.75 -2.77
N ALA A 122 -14.05 -2.04 -1.67
CA ALA A 122 -14.58 -1.89 -0.32
C ALA A 122 -13.43 -1.59 0.65
N VAL A 123 -13.75 -1.06 1.83
CA VAL A 123 -12.79 -0.83 2.90
C VAL A 123 -13.33 -1.45 4.18
N PHE A 124 -12.49 -2.21 4.87
CA PHE A 124 -12.84 -2.78 6.17
C PHE A 124 -11.64 -2.78 7.12
N GLY A 125 -11.93 -2.83 8.41
CA GLY A 125 -10.95 -3.04 9.46
C GLY A 125 -10.88 -4.48 9.87
N ASP A 126 -9.68 -4.95 10.22
CA ASP A 126 -9.53 -6.20 10.94
C ASP A 126 -9.98 -6.04 12.41
N PRO A 127 -10.13 -7.12 13.19
CA PRO A 127 -10.55 -7.03 14.60
C PRO A 127 -9.62 -6.20 15.49
N THR A 128 -8.36 -6.02 15.08
CA THR A 128 -7.33 -5.28 15.83
C THR A 128 -7.26 -3.80 15.43
N GLY A 129 -8.10 -3.37 14.46
CA GLY A 129 -8.26 -1.99 14.05
C GLY A 129 -7.51 -1.56 12.79
N ALA A 130 -6.72 -2.45 12.16
CA ALA A 130 -6.03 -2.12 10.92
C ALA A 130 -6.98 -2.08 9.73
N ALA A 131 -7.06 -0.93 9.05
CA ALA A 131 -7.84 -0.77 7.83
C ALA A 131 -7.12 -1.34 6.61
N VAL A 132 -7.85 -2.04 5.74
CA VAL A 132 -7.39 -2.52 4.46
C VAL A 132 -8.48 -2.36 3.42
N SER A 133 -8.09 -2.03 2.20
CA SER A 133 -9.00 -1.95 1.07
C SER A 133 -8.93 -3.22 0.22
N VAL A 134 -10.04 -3.56 -0.42
CA VAL A 134 -10.10 -4.62 -1.44
C VAL A 134 -10.59 -4.05 -2.75
N VAL A 135 -10.13 -4.62 -3.85
CA VAL A 135 -10.50 -4.15 -5.18
C VAL A 135 -10.63 -5.32 -6.17
N ARG A 136 -11.58 -5.18 -7.08
CA ARG A 136 -11.68 -5.98 -8.30
C ARG A 136 -11.73 -5.04 -9.50
N PHE A 137 -10.66 -5.01 -10.27
CA PHE A 137 -10.63 -4.27 -11.54
C PHE A 137 -11.21 -5.11 -12.68
N THR A 138 -11.99 -4.47 -13.56
CA THR A 138 -12.62 -5.10 -14.75
C THR A 138 -11.80 -4.89 -16.03
N ASN A 139 -10.84 -3.99 -16.02
CA ASN A 139 -10.06 -3.55 -17.19
C ASN A 139 -8.59 -4.01 -17.16
N GLY A 140 -8.22 -4.96 -16.29
CA GLY A 140 -6.84 -5.44 -16.18
C GLY A 140 -5.87 -4.42 -15.55
N HIS A 141 -6.36 -3.33 -14.94
CA HIS A 141 -5.57 -2.40 -14.15
C HIS A 141 -5.12 -3.10 -12.85
N GLN A 142 -4.09 -3.91 -12.96
CA GLN A 142 -3.49 -4.57 -11.81
C GLN A 142 -2.00 -4.27 -11.85
N MET A 143 -1.53 -3.59 -10.82
CA MET A 143 -0.11 -3.31 -10.64
C MET A 143 0.40 -4.17 -9.49
N PRO A 144 1.30 -5.14 -9.76
CA PRO A 144 1.89 -5.91 -8.69
C PRO A 144 2.61 -4.99 -7.71
N ALA A 145 2.42 -5.25 -6.42
CA ALA A 145 3.30 -4.73 -5.40
C ALA A 145 4.66 -5.44 -5.52
N GLY A 146 5.71 -4.70 -5.24
CA GLY A 146 7.04 -5.26 -5.22
C GLY A 146 7.78 -5.02 -6.53
N GLY A 147 8.56 -3.97 -6.53
CA GLY A 147 9.53 -3.64 -7.56
C GLY A 147 10.76 -3.04 -6.89
N THR A 148 11.88 -3.12 -7.60
CA THR A 148 13.13 -2.45 -7.22
C THR A 148 13.24 -1.05 -7.84
N VAL A 149 12.16 -0.57 -8.47
CA VAL A 149 12.14 0.74 -9.13
C VAL A 149 12.01 1.83 -8.07
N ALA A 150 12.91 2.79 -8.08
CA ALA A 150 12.86 3.94 -7.18
C ALA A 150 11.49 4.64 -7.26
N GLY A 151 10.93 4.99 -6.11
CA GLY A 151 9.59 5.52 -5.97
C GLY A 151 8.46 4.46 -6.00
N GLY A 152 8.75 3.21 -6.36
CA GLY A 152 7.76 2.12 -6.35
C GLY A 152 7.47 1.61 -4.93
N ALA A 153 6.33 0.91 -4.76
CA ALA A 153 6.06 0.21 -3.51
C ALA A 153 7.01 -0.98 -3.37
N TRP A 154 7.67 -1.03 -2.22
CA TRP A 154 8.56 -2.12 -1.90
C TRP A 154 7.86 -3.19 -1.07
N TRP A 155 7.16 -2.76 -0.01
CA TRP A 155 6.58 -3.67 0.96
C TRP A 155 5.32 -3.10 1.61
N HIS A 156 4.48 -3.99 2.14
CA HIS A 156 3.38 -3.66 3.04
C HIS A 156 3.61 -4.44 4.33
N GLU A 157 3.49 -3.79 5.47
CA GLU A 157 3.75 -4.38 6.76
C GLU A 157 2.60 -4.09 7.72
N LEU A 158 2.07 -5.14 8.33
CA LEU A 158 1.09 -5.00 9.39
C LEU A 158 1.80 -4.97 10.74
N LEU A 159 1.66 -3.85 11.42
CA LEU A 159 1.94 -3.73 12.84
C LEU A 159 0.65 -4.03 13.59
N THR A 160 0.59 -5.15 14.30
CA THR A 160 -0.65 -5.59 14.96
C THR A 160 -0.53 -5.65 16.47
N THR A 161 -1.59 -5.25 17.16
CA THR A 161 -1.69 -5.37 18.63
C THR A 161 -1.99 -6.80 19.09
N ASP A 162 -2.49 -7.68 18.19
CA ASP A 162 -2.72 -9.10 18.44
C ASP A 162 -2.36 -9.94 17.21
N LEU A 163 -1.22 -10.62 17.27
CA LEU A 163 -0.69 -11.48 16.22
C LEU A 163 -1.62 -12.66 15.88
N GLY A 164 -2.24 -13.25 16.89
CA GLY A 164 -3.11 -14.42 16.71
C GLY A 164 -4.40 -14.03 15.98
N GLU A 165 -5.04 -12.95 16.44
CA GLU A 165 -6.28 -12.45 15.87
C GLU A 165 -6.07 -11.94 14.44
N ALA A 166 -5.03 -11.16 14.18
CA ALA A 166 -4.68 -10.69 12.85
C ALA A 166 -4.38 -11.86 11.88
N THR A 167 -3.56 -12.83 12.31
CA THR A 167 -3.24 -14.00 11.48
C THR A 167 -4.50 -14.78 11.10
N ALA A 168 -5.39 -15.04 12.06
CA ALA A 168 -6.65 -15.75 11.81
C ALA A 168 -7.56 -14.98 10.84
N PHE A 169 -7.66 -13.65 11.01
CA PHE A 169 -8.45 -12.79 10.15
C PHE A 169 -7.96 -12.81 8.70
N TYR A 170 -6.68 -12.52 8.46
CA TYR A 170 -6.14 -12.44 7.10
C TYR A 170 -6.09 -13.81 6.41
N ALA A 171 -5.93 -14.90 7.17
CA ALA A 171 -6.10 -16.26 6.64
C ALA A 171 -7.53 -16.52 6.17
N ALA A 172 -8.54 -16.14 6.96
CA ALA A 172 -9.95 -16.33 6.62
C ALA A 172 -10.40 -15.47 5.42
N VAL A 173 -9.92 -14.22 5.33
CA VAL A 173 -10.37 -13.27 4.31
C VAL A 173 -9.65 -13.48 2.98
N PHE A 174 -8.32 -13.65 3.00
CA PHE A 174 -7.49 -13.68 1.80
C PHE A 174 -6.80 -15.03 1.54
N GLY A 175 -6.85 -15.97 2.50
CA GLY A 175 -6.08 -17.20 2.43
C GLY A 175 -4.58 -16.97 2.63
N TRP A 176 -4.20 -15.94 3.38
CA TRP A 176 -2.81 -15.67 3.68
C TRP A 176 -2.27 -16.61 4.77
N GLU A 177 -1.03 -17.01 4.61
CA GLU A 177 -0.29 -17.83 5.56
C GLU A 177 0.82 -16.98 6.18
N ALA A 178 0.89 -16.95 7.53
CA ALA A 178 1.94 -16.27 8.26
C ALA A 178 3.05 -17.26 8.64
N ARG A 179 4.29 -16.99 8.26
CA ARG A 179 5.46 -17.80 8.63
C ARG A 179 6.52 -16.94 9.34
N PRO A 180 7.04 -17.36 10.50
CA PRO A 180 8.12 -16.64 11.16
C PRO A 180 9.40 -16.76 10.33
N VAL A 181 10.16 -15.66 10.18
CA VAL A 181 11.38 -15.62 9.37
C VAL A 181 12.59 -15.09 10.12
N MET A 182 12.39 -14.21 11.09
CA MET A 182 13.48 -13.69 11.91
C MET A 182 12.96 -13.23 13.26
N THR A 183 13.88 -13.12 14.22
CA THR A 183 13.63 -12.44 15.50
C THR A 183 14.44 -11.16 15.51
N LEU A 184 13.78 -10.03 15.73
CA LEU A 184 14.41 -8.72 15.85
C LEU A 184 15.20 -8.60 17.15
N PRO A 185 16.13 -7.63 17.28
CA PRO A 185 16.97 -7.46 18.46
C PRO A 185 16.21 -7.27 19.78
N ASP A 186 15.00 -6.73 19.71
CA ASP A 186 14.07 -6.54 20.84
C ASP A 186 13.25 -7.79 21.19
N GLY A 187 13.46 -8.90 20.47
CA GLY A 187 12.75 -10.16 20.68
C GLY A 187 11.45 -10.31 19.89
N VAL A 188 11.03 -9.29 19.16
CA VAL A 188 9.82 -9.36 18.30
C VAL A 188 10.07 -10.32 17.14
N VAL A 189 9.14 -11.25 16.92
CA VAL A 189 9.20 -12.19 15.79
C VAL A 189 8.54 -11.55 14.57
N TYR A 190 9.30 -11.46 13.50
CA TYR A 190 8.82 -10.99 12.20
C TYR A 190 8.30 -12.16 11.36
N HIS A 191 7.12 -11.99 10.80
CA HIS A 191 6.48 -12.98 9.94
C HIS A 191 6.36 -12.44 8.52
N ILE A 192 6.50 -13.33 7.54
CA ILE A 192 6.08 -13.07 6.16
C ILE A 192 4.67 -13.60 5.98
N LEU A 193 3.81 -12.76 5.42
CA LEU A 193 2.51 -13.15 4.89
C LEU A 193 2.69 -13.60 3.45
N SER A 194 2.15 -14.77 3.11
CA SER A 194 2.23 -15.33 1.76
C SER A 194 0.91 -15.94 1.32
N ARG A 195 0.68 -16.01 0.01
CA ARG A 195 -0.45 -16.70 -0.61
C ARG A 195 0.02 -17.49 -1.83
N ALA A 196 -0.32 -18.76 -1.90
CA ALA A 196 0.09 -19.64 -3.00
C ALA A 196 1.60 -19.58 -3.30
N GLY A 197 2.44 -19.53 -2.24
CA GLY A 197 3.89 -19.47 -2.35
C GLY A 197 4.48 -18.11 -2.75
N ARG A 198 3.67 -17.05 -2.83
CA ARG A 198 4.12 -15.69 -3.12
C ARG A 198 4.02 -14.84 -1.86
N ASP A 199 5.08 -14.12 -1.54
CA ASP A 199 5.09 -13.18 -0.43
C ASP A 199 4.21 -11.96 -0.77
N VAL A 200 3.40 -11.52 0.20
CA VAL A 200 2.41 -10.43 0.07
C VAL A 200 2.78 -9.25 0.93
N GLY A 201 3.36 -9.51 2.11
CA GLY A 201 3.69 -8.48 3.09
C GLY A 201 4.30 -9.06 4.34
N GLY A 202 4.58 -8.19 5.30
CA GLY A 202 5.09 -8.52 6.62
C GLY A 202 4.02 -8.42 7.69
N LEU A 203 4.29 -9.06 8.82
CA LEU A 203 3.44 -9.01 10.00
C LEU A 203 4.32 -9.11 11.24
N MET A 204 4.14 -8.19 12.18
CA MET A 204 4.81 -8.25 13.48
C MET A 204 3.96 -7.62 14.58
N GLN A 205 4.32 -7.95 15.83
CA GLN A 205 3.72 -7.31 17.00
C GLN A 205 4.03 -5.81 16.98
N ALA A 206 2.99 -4.99 17.13
CA ALA A 206 3.13 -3.55 17.27
C ALA A 206 3.85 -3.16 18.58
N PRO A 207 4.55 -2.02 18.62
CA PRO A 207 5.01 -1.43 19.87
C PRO A 207 3.86 -1.27 20.88
N ALA A 208 4.19 -1.42 22.17
CA ALA A 208 3.18 -1.44 23.24
C ALA A 208 2.41 -0.09 23.40
N ASP A 209 2.97 0.99 22.92
CA ASP A 209 2.38 2.34 22.93
C ASP A 209 1.56 2.64 21.68
N MET A 210 1.53 1.73 20.71
CA MET A 210 0.69 1.87 19.50
C MET A 210 -0.77 1.56 19.86
N PRO A 211 -1.71 2.52 19.68
CA PRO A 211 -3.07 2.40 20.21
C PRO A 211 -3.94 1.41 19.42
N GLN A 212 -3.61 1.14 18.17
CA GLN A 212 -4.32 0.22 17.29
C GLN A 212 -3.38 -0.29 16.19
N SER A 213 -3.74 -1.40 15.58
CA SER A 213 -3.00 -1.97 14.46
C SER A 213 -3.08 -1.08 13.22
N ALA A 214 -2.01 -1.10 12.41
CA ALA A 214 -1.98 -0.36 11.16
C ALA A 214 -1.11 -1.04 10.10
N TRP A 215 -1.51 -0.88 8.85
CA TRP A 215 -0.67 -1.19 7.70
C TRP A 215 0.29 -0.05 7.42
N GLN A 216 1.57 -0.37 7.30
CA GLN A 216 2.63 0.54 6.88
C GLN A 216 3.08 0.20 5.45
N LEU A 217 3.18 1.21 4.61
CA LEU A 217 3.64 1.09 3.23
C LEU A 217 5.08 1.56 3.13
N TYR A 218 5.91 0.79 2.40
CA TYR A 218 7.31 1.10 2.15
C TYR A 218 7.51 1.44 0.68
N PHE A 219 8.26 2.51 0.40
CA PHE A 219 8.66 2.92 -0.94
C PHE A 219 10.17 2.73 -1.15
N VAL A 220 10.53 2.31 -2.36
CA VAL A 220 11.94 2.16 -2.76
C VAL A 220 12.60 3.53 -2.93
N VAL A 221 13.79 3.69 -2.35
CA VAL A 221 14.66 4.82 -2.59
C VAL A 221 16.10 4.35 -2.86
N ASP A 222 16.87 5.14 -3.59
CA ASP A 222 18.28 4.81 -3.87
C ASP A 222 19.18 5.08 -2.66
N ASP A 223 18.81 6.07 -1.83
CA ASP A 223 19.55 6.49 -0.65
C ASP A 223 18.57 6.90 0.45
N VAL A 224 18.52 6.12 1.54
CA VAL A 224 17.58 6.33 2.64
C VAL A 224 17.90 7.60 3.43
N ASP A 225 19.17 7.88 3.72
CA ASP A 225 19.56 9.05 4.49
C ASP A 225 19.27 10.34 3.71
N ALA A 226 19.56 10.35 2.40
CA ALA A 226 19.20 11.45 1.53
C ALA A 226 17.67 11.61 1.39
N ALA A 227 16.90 10.52 1.40
CA ALA A 227 15.43 10.57 1.38
C ALA A 227 14.88 11.18 2.67
N VAL A 228 15.41 10.80 3.84
CA VAL A 228 15.06 11.41 5.14
C VAL A 228 15.31 12.92 5.11
N ALA A 229 16.52 13.34 4.73
CA ALA A 229 16.87 14.76 4.66
C ALA A 229 15.97 15.54 3.68
N ARG A 230 15.61 14.95 2.53
CA ARG A 230 14.66 15.58 1.59
C ARG A 230 13.26 15.68 2.17
N ALA A 231 12.76 14.64 2.85
CA ALA A 231 11.45 14.67 3.49
C ALA A 231 11.38 15.80 4.52
N GLU A 232 12.35 15.89 5.41
CA GLU A 232 12.41 16.94 6.45
C GLU A 232 12.49 18.35 5.85
N SER A 233 13.35 18.55 4.83
CA SER A 233 13.45 19.84 4.16
C SER A 233 12.21 20.24 3.36
N SER A 234 11.32 19.28 3.06
CA SER A 234 10.04 19.47 2.35
C SER A 234 8.83 19.52 3.30
N GLY A 235 9.06 19.66 4.62
CA GLY A 235 7.99 19.80 5.61
C GLY A 235 7.46 18.49 6.18
N GLY A 236 8.01 17.35 5.80
CA GLY A 236 7.76 16.07 6.45
C GLY A 236 8.59 15.87 7.70
N ALA A 237 8.50 14.71 8.33
CA ALA A 237 9.26 14.36 9.52
C ALA A 237 9.71 12.89 9.50
N ALA A 238 10.84 12.60 10.15
CA ALA A 238 11.20 11.22 10.47
C ALA A 238 10.35 10.72 11.65
N THR A 239 9.70 9.57 11.51
CA THR A 239 8.92 8.91 12.58
C THR A 239 9.76 7.90 13.34
N TRP A 240 10.72 7.28 12.67
CA TRP A 240 11.80 6.52 13.26
C TRP A 240 13.07 6.64 12.41
N PRO A 241 14.28 6.59 13.03
CA PRO A 241 15.53 6.90 12.36
C PRO A 241 15.91 5.86 11.30
N ALA A 242 16.75 6.27 10.36
CA ALA A 242 17.32 5.34 9.39
C ALA A 242 18.15 4.26 10.10
N MET A 243 17.84 2.99 9.80
CA MET A 243 18.47 1.82 10.42
C MET A 243 18.75 0.72 9.39
N ASP A 244 19.80 -0.05 9.65
CA ASP A 244 20.11 -1.23 8.85
C ASP A 244 19.42 -2.46 9.46
N VAL A 245 18.67 -3.19 8.62
CA VAL A 245 18.07 -4.47 8.99
C VAL A 245 18.88 -5.58 8.32
N PRO A 246 19.57 -6.43 9.10
CA PRO A 246 20.44 -7.47 8.54
C PRO A 246 19.71 -8.36 7.54
N GLY A 247 20.32 -8.55 6.36
CA GLY A 247 19.77 -9.37 5.28
C GLY A 247 18.60 -8.74 4.51
N THR A 248 18.08 -7.59 4.95
CA THR A 248 16.96 -6.90 4.29
C THR A 248 17.41 -5.62 3.61
N GLY A 249 18.09 -4.72 4.33
CA GLY A 249 18.55 -3.44 3.81
C GLY A 249 18.47 -2.31 4.82
N ARG A 250 18.56 -1.08 4.32
CA ARG A 250 18.41 0.14 5.12
C ARG A 250 17.03 0.73 4.92
N MET A 251 16.39 1.20 6.00
CA MET A 251 15.04 1.74 5.97
C MET A 251 14.84 2.84 7.01
N ALA A 252 13.83 3.69 6.82
CA ALA A 252 13.43 4.74 7.74
C ALA A 252 11.93 4.98 7.67
N GLY A 253 11.32 5.37 8.79
CA GLY A 253 9.93 5.81 8.84
C GLY A 253 9.81 7.32 8.63
N LEU A 254 8.79 7.73 7.90
CA LEU A 254 8.53 9.11 7.56
C LEU A 254 7.05 9.44 7.74
N ALA A 255 6.77 10.73 7.94
CA ALA A 255 5.44 11.30 7.79
C ALA A 255 5.50 12.42 6.75
N ASP A 256 4.49 12.55 5.92
CA ASP A 256 4.34 13.69 5.02
C ASP A 256 3.89 14.95 5.78
N PRO A 257 3.84 16.13 5.13
CA PRO A 257 3.45 17.37 5.80
C PRO A 257 2.04 17.37 6.43
N ALA A 258 1.15 16.49 5.96
CA ALA A 258 -0.18 16.31 6.51
C ALA A 258 -0.23 15.29 7.69
N GLY A 259 0.84 14.53 7.88
CA GLY A 259 0.97 13.50 8.91
C GLY A 259 0.71 12.08 8.44
N ALA A 260 0.51 11.83 7.14
CA ALA A 260 0.39 10.47 6.63
C ALA A 260 1.72 9.72 6.77
N MET A 261 1.70 8.61 7.52
CA MET A 261 2.89 7.81 7.78
C MET A 261 3.17 6.82 6.65
N PHE A 262 4.45 6.66 6.34
CA PHE A 262 4.98 5.66 5.40
C PHE A 262 6.43 5.35 5.76
N ALA A 263 7.03 4.41 5.08
CA ALA A 263 8.46 4.15 5.21
C ALA A 263 9.15 4.21 3.84
N VAL A 264 10.44 4.42 3.88
CA VAL A 264 11.32 4.31 2.71
C VAL A 264 12.37 3.24 2.97
N GLY A 265 12.80 2.56 1.91
CA GLY A 265 13.81 1.53 2.06
C GLY A 265 14.62 1.30 0.79
N ARG A 266 15.81 0.75 1.02
CA ARG A 266 16.72 0.27 0.00
C ARG A 266 17.15 -1.14 0.37
N ALA A 267 16.92 -2.10 -0.53
CA ALA A 267 17.35 -3.48 -0.33
C ALA A 267 18.88 -3.59 -0.17
N ALA A 268 19.33 -4.54 0.62
CA ALA A 268 20.73 -4.89 0.71
C ALA A 268 21.27 -5.28 -0.68
N ALA A 269 22.50 -4.88 -1.01
CA ALA A 269 23.16 -5.39 -2.20
C ALA A 269 23.35 -6.92 -2.04
N MET A 270 22.92 -7.68 -3.05
CA MET A 270 23.17 -9.12 -3.11
C MET A 270 24.64 -9.41 -3.40
#